data_64b96010d634a785dc5ceb88972c32a5
#
_entry.id   64b96010d634a785dc5ceb88972c32a5
#
_cell.length_a   1.000
_cell.length_b   1.000
_cell.length_c   1.000
_cell.angle_alpha   90.00
_cell.angle_beta   90.00
_cell.angle_gamma   90.00
#
_symmetry.space_group_name_H-M   'P 1'
#
loop_
_entity.id
_entity.type
_entity.pdbx_description
1 polymer ?
#
loop_
_entity_poly.entity_id
_entity_poly.type
_entity_poly.pdbx_seq_one_letter_code
_entity_poly.pdbx_strand_id
1 'polypeptide(L)'
;MKKTLLAAGLGLGLALSGAAQAKTLVYCSEGSPEGFTPSLYSAGTTFDASSQTIFNRLVQFETGTTKVIPGLAESWTASDDGLEYTFNLRKGVKFHTTPYFTPTRDFNADDILFSYNRQWKEDHPYYAIGGEHLYFGWMGMDGLLSSIDKIDDYTVKFTLTKPESPFVSNLAMDFASILSAEYADNLTASGNQADIDFKPVGTGPFVFQSYQKDSMIRYKAHDDYWDGRSNIDKLVFAITTDASVRYQKLKAGECHVMPYPNPADVAEMQADPEINVLEQEGLNVGYLAFNTEKAPFNQKAVRQALSMAINKQAILDIVFEGAGSVAKNPIPPTMWSYNHAVRDYAYDPAGAKAMLDAAGVSGLKTNIWAMPVQRPYNPNARRMAELIQADWAAVGVDAEIVTFEWGEYLKRSNAGEHDTVLLGWTGDNGDPDNFMGVLLGCAAAESGGNRARWGHEEFDSLLNQARQLTDQAERTTLYEQAQEIFKEEAPWVTIAHSVAFKPVRVEVTGFKVHPLGSHIFYDGVDLK
;
A
#
# COMPACT_ATOMS: atom_id res chain seq x y z
N MET A 1 10.11 41.18 82.74
CA MET A 1 10.54 39.91 82.16
C MET A 1 9.79 39.71 80.85
N LYS A 2 10.44 39.96 79.70
CA LYS A 2 9.86 39.83 78.37
C LYS A 2 10.31 38.47 77.82
N LYS A 3 9.36 37.58 77.43
CA LYS A 3 9.62 36.34 76.75
C LYS A 3 9.45 36.57 75.25
N THR A 4 10.51 36.40 74.49
CA THR A 4 10.56 36.47 73.03
C THR A 4 10.25 35.08 72.48
N LEU A 5 9.19 34.94 71.70
CA LEU A 5 8.91 33.71 70.93
C LEU A 5 9.58 33.83 69.54
N LEU A 6 10.45 32.89 69.25
CA LEU A 6 11.01 32.62 67.92
C LEU A 6 10.02 31.74 67.16
N ALA A 7 9.44 32.25 66.08
CA ALA A 7 8.66 31.46 65.13
C ALA A 7 9.60 30.95 64.03
N ALA A 8 9.85 29.63 63.98
CA ALA A 8 10.52 28.93 62.90
C ALA A 8 9.54 28.63 61.78
N GLY A 9 9.64 29.40 60.68
CA GLY A 9 8.88 29.11 59.46
C GLY A 9 9.51 27.95 58.69
N LEU A 10 8.84 26.77 58.65
CA LEU A 10 9.14 25.70 57.73
C LEU A 10 8.54 26.03 56.35
N GLY A 11 9.37 26.46 55.40
CA GLY A 11 9.02 26.58 54.00
C GLY A 11 8.91 25.18 53.37
N LEU A 12 7.71 24.67 53.18
CA LEU A 12 7.43 23.47 52.37
C LEU A 12 7.53 23.86 50.89
N GLY A 13 8.70 23.61 50.29
CA GLY A 13 8.86 23.67 48.83
C GLY A 13 8.06 22.55 48.19
N LEU A 14 6.85 22.84 47.66
CA LEU A 14 6.18 21.95 46.73
C LEU A 14 6.98 21.90 45.42
N ALA A 15 7.78 20.85 45.27
CA ALA A 15 8.27 20.45 43.95
C ALA A 15 7.07 19.95 43.14
N LEU A 16 6.49 20.83 42.32
CA LEU A 16 5.62 20.45 41.24
C LEU A 16 6.46 19.63 40.24
N SER A 17 6.55 18.31 40.47
CA SER A 17 6.95 17.38 39.42
C SER A 17 5.81 17.39 38.41
N GLY A 18 5.94 18.20 37.36
CA GLY A 18 5.07 18.13 36.20
C GLY A 18 5.13 16.70 35.67
N ALA A 19 4.12 15.92 35.93
CA ALA A 19 3.94 14.66 35.25
C ALA A 19 3.91 14.97 33.75
N ALA A 20 4.95 14.59 33.01
CA ALA A 20 4.93 14.72 31.57
C ALA A 20 3.70 13.97 31.06
N GLN A 21 2.75 14.69 30.46
CA GLN A 21 1.56 14.09 29.91
C GLN A 21 1.99 13.22 28.74
N ALA A 22 1.54 11.95 28.73
CA ALA A 22 1.87 11.01 27.67
C ALA A 22 1.37 11.56 26.31
N LYS A 23 2.30 11.68 25.36
CA LYS A 23 2.01 12.16 24.00
C LYS A 23 1.18 11.12 23.24
N THR A 24 -0.05 11.48 22.91
CA THR A 24 -0.97 10.61 22.18
C THR A 24 -1.24 11.19 20.79
N LEU A 25 -0.77 10.52 19.74
CA LEU A 25 -1.07 10.87 18.37
C LEU A 25 -2.32 10.11 17.92
N VAL A 26 -3.28 10.83 17.35
CA VAL A 26 -4.51 10.26 16.81
C VAL A 26 -4.50 10.41 15.30
N TYR A 27 -4.52 9.29 14.60
CA TYR A 27 -4.67 9.18 13.15
C TYR A 27 -6.13 8.82 12.85
N CYS A 28 -6.83 9.64 12.08
CA CYS A 28 -8.17 9.35 11.61
C CYS A 28 -8.10 8.47 10.36
N SER A 29 -8.04 7.16 10.56
CA SER A 29 -7.98 6.18 9.46
C SER A 29 -9.27 6.15 8.66
N GLU A 30 -9.16 5.96 7.35
CA GLU A 30 -10.29 5.87 6.43
C GLU A 30 -11.01 4.53 6.43
N GLY A 31 -10.47 3.52 7.10
CA GLY A 31 -11.09 2.19 7.17
C GLY A 31 -10.47 1.29 8.23
N SER A 32 -11.19 0.21 8.52
CA SER A 32 -10.69 -0.90 9.33
C SER A 32 -9.64 -1.70 8.55
N PRO A 33 -8.56 -2.19 9.21
CA PRO A 33 -7.73 -3.23 8.63
C PRO A 33 -8.53 -4.53 8.50
N GLU A 34 -8.19 -5.33 7.49
CA GLU A 34 -8.77 -6.67 7.30
C GLU A 34 -8.24 -7.65 8.36
N GLY A 35 -6.99 -7.47 8.78
CA GLY A 35 -6.25 -8.19 9.81
C GLY A 35 -4.92 -7.52 10.08
N PHE A 36 -3.98 -8.21 10.73
CA PHE A 36 -2.67 -7.66 11.10
C PHE A 36 -1.48 -8.47 10.56
N THR A 37 -1.71 -9.46 9.71
CA THR A 37 -0.64 -10.20 9.02
C THR A 37 -0.43 -9.62 7.61
N PRO A 38 0.60 -8.79 7.35
CA PRO A 38 0.69 -8.03 6.10
C PRO A 38 0.73 -8.87 4.83
N SER A 39 1.23 -10.10 4.90
CA SER A 39 1.34 -10.99 3.72
C SER A 39 -0.02 -11.49 3.19
N LEU A 40 -1.07 -11.43 4.00
CA LEU A 40 -2.41 -11.93 3.64
C LEU A 40 -3.27 -10.89 2.90
N TYR A 41 -2.89 -9.61 2.94
CA TYR A 41 -3.74 -8.50 2.52
C TYR A 41 -3.02 -7.56 1.55
N SER A 42 -3.79 -6.69 0.88
CA SER A 42 -3.26 -5.72 -0.08
C SER A 42 -3.73 -4.28 0.18
N ALA A 43 -4.51 -4.04 1.24
CA ALA A 43 -5.06 -2.73 1.53
C ALA A 43 -4.10 -1.87 2.37
N GLY A 44 -3.90 -0.60 1.98
CA GLY A 44 -3.09 0.36 2.73
C GLY A 44 -3.53 0.54 4.19
N THR A 45 -4.85 0.42 4.48
CA THR A 45 -5.39 0.42 5.85
C THR A 45 -4.81 -0.70 6.72
N THR A 46 -4.58 -1.89 6.14
CA THR A 46 -3.93 -3.01 6.83
C THR A 46 -2.44 -2.75 7.03
N PHE A 47 -1.76 -2.21 6.01
CA PHE A 47 -0.33 -1.92 6.10
C PHE A 47 -0.02 -0.84 7.13
N ASP A 48 -0.76 0.27 7.13
CA ASP A 48 -0.61 1.32 8.15
C ASP A 48 -0.82 0.76 9.57
N ALA A 49 -1.82 -0.11 9.75
CA ALA A 49 -2.14 -0.70 11.05
C ALA A 49 -1.17 -1.81 11.49
N SER A 50 -0.39 -2.39 10.59
CA SER A 50 0.44 -3.58 10.89
C SER A 50 1.92 -3.40 10.52
N SER A 51 2.29 -3.47 9.25
CA SER A 51 3.68 -3.47 8.80
C SER A 51 4.41 -2.17 9.13
N GLN A 52 3.71 -1.04 9.14
CA GLN A 52 4.30 0.28 9.45
C GLN A 52 4.34 0.58 10.96
N THR A 53 3.60 -0.18 11.77
CA THR A 53 3.50 0.05 13.21
C THR A 53 4.06 -1.09 14.05
N ILE A 54 3.75 -2.35 13.71
CA ILE A 54 4.00 -3.52 14.55
C ILE A 54 5.25 -4.29 14.12
N PHE A 55 5.53 -4.32 12.82
CA PHE A 55 6.58 -5.17 12.26
C PHE A 55 7.77 -4.37 11.70
N ASN A 56 8.86 -5.09 11.43
CA ASN A 56 9.96 -4.63 10.60
C ASN A 56 10.25 -5.67 9.51
N ARG A 57 11.10 -5.27 8.56
CA ARG A 57 11.53 -6.08 7.41
C ARG A 57 13.06 -6.21 7.43
N LEU A 58 13.61 -7.10 6.61
CA LEU A 58 15.07 -7.22 6.44
C LEU A 58 15.71 -5.90 6.01
N VAL A 59 15.09 -5.26 5.04
CA VAL A 59 15.43 -3.93 4.55
C VAL A 59 14.16 -3.07 4.57
N GLN A 60 14.30 -1.76 4.52
CA GLN A 60 13.17 -0.83 4.56
C GLN A 60 13.41 0.34 3.61
N PHE A 61 12.38 1.11 3.30
CA PHE A 61 12.54 2.36 2.56
C PHE A 61 12.91 3.49 3.51
N GLU A 62 13.83 4.36 3.07
CA GLU A 62 14.12 5.62 3.75
C GLU A 62 12.85 6.49 3.75
N THR A 63 12.47 7.00 4.92
CA THR A 63 11.21 7.75 5.09
C THR A 63 11.09 8.91 4.11
N GLY A 64 10.02 8.90 3.33
CA GLY A 64 9.74 9.89 2.29
C GLY A 64 10.39 9.60 0.93
N THR A 65 11.04 8.44 0.75
CA THR A 65 11.67 8.04 -0.51
C THR A 65 11.39 6.57 -0.84
N THR A 66 11.84 6.11 -2.02
CA THR A 66 11.85 4.68 -2.41
C THR A 66 13.23 4.05 -2.31
N LYS A 67 14.19 4.76 -1.68
CA LYS A 67 15.55 4.26 -1.50
C LYS A 67 15.56 3.18 -0.42
N VAL A 68 16.10 2.01 -0.76
CA VAL A 68 16.26 0.89 0.18
C VAL A 68 17.43 1.17 1.12
N ILE A 69 17.17 0.99 2.43
CA ILE A 69 18.16 1.12 3.51
C ILE A 69 18.09 -0.11 4.43
N PRO A 70 19.13 -0.36 5.26
CA PRO A 70 19.11 -1.41 6.28
C PRO A 70 17.89 -1.34 7.20
N GLY A 71 17.32 -2.52 7.50
CA GLY A 71 16.27 -2.73 8.48
C GLY A 71 16.73 -3.71 9.57
N LEU A 72 16.11 -4.88 9.68
CA LEU A 72 16.56 -5.97 10.56
C LEU A 72 17.87 -6.62 10.08
N ALA A 73 18.24 -6.45 8.81
CA ALA A 73 19.59 -6.69 8.33
C ALA A 73 20.42 -5.39 8.43
N GLU A 74 21.63 -5.46 9.00
CA GLU A 74 22.57 -4.34 9.04
C GLU A 74 23.24 -4.11 7.68
N SER A 75 23.39 -5.19 6.91
CA SER A 75 24.01 -5.19 5.58
C SER A 75 23.63 -6.43 4.79
N TRP A 76 23.83 -6.35 3.48
CA TRP A 76 23.70 -7.50 2.59
C TRP A 76 24.73 -7.45 1.46
N THR A 77 25.01 -8.60 0.86
CA THR A 77 25.83 -8.74 -0.34
C THR A 77 25.10 -9.57 -1.37
N ALA A 78 25.27 -9.24 -2.64
CA ALA A 78 24.81 -10.05 -3.77
C ALA A 78 25.98 -10.69 -4.47
N SER A 79 25.80 -11.90 -5.01
CA SER A 79 26.77 -12.52 -5.94
C SER A 79 26.80 -11.79 -7.28
N ASP A 80 27.90 -11.93 -8.01
CA ASP A 80 28.10 -11.24 -9.31
C ASP A 80 27.06 -11.66 -10.37
N ASP A 81 26.53 -12.88 -10.26
CA ASP A 81 25.47 -13.40 -11.13
C ASP A 81 24.05 -13.02 -10.68
N GLY A 82 23.92 -12.33 -9.54
CA GLY A 82 22.64 -11.90 -9.00
C GLY A 82 21.74 -13.03 -8.47
N LEU A 83 22.30 -14.22 -8.24
CA LEU A 83 21.54 -15.39 -7.78
C LEU A 83 21.58 -15.61 -6.28
N GLU A 84 22.58 -15.11 -5.56
CA GLU A 84 22.70 -15.28 -4.11
C GLU A 84 22.74 -13.94 -3.39
N TYR A 85 21.97 -13.82 -2.32
CA TYR A 85 21.93 -12.65 -1.45
C TYR A 85 22.15 -13.08 -0.01
N THR A 86 23.24 -12.60 0.62
CA THR A 86 23.55 -12.90 2.02
C THR A 86 23.28 -11.69 2.89
N PHE A 87 22.40 -11.83 3.90
CA PHE A 87 22.01 -10.78 4.85
C PHE A 87 22.63 -11.04 6.20
N ASN A 88 23.30 -10.01 6.77
CA ASN A 88 23.80 -9.99 8.14
C ASN A 88 22.74 -9.33 9.03
N LEU A 89 22.24 -10.08 10.00
CA LEU A 89 21.10 -9.66 10.84
C LEU A 89 21.56 -8.86 12.08
N ARG A 90 20.72 -7.90 12.52
CA ARG A 90 20.92 -7.17 13.76
C ARG A 90 20.81 -8.08 14.98
N LYS A 91 21.70 -7.85 15.96
CA LYS A 91 21.65 -8.53 17.26
C LYS A 91 20.92 -7.67 18.29
N GLY A 92 20.28 -8.32 19.25
CA GLY A 92 19.63 -7.63 20.37
C GLY A 92 18.30 -6.96 20.05
N VAL A 93 17.70 -7.24 18.88
CA VAL A 93 16.38 -6.75 18.52
C VAL A 93 15.30 -7.48 19.33
N LYS A 94 14.50 -6.71 20.07
CA LYS A 94 13.46 -7.25 20.96
C LYS A 94 12.12 -7.38 20.23
N PHE A 95 11.45 -8.51 20.46
CA PHE A 95 10.02 -8.64 20.16
C PHE A 95 9.15 -7.96 21.21
N HIS A 96 7.94 -7.58 20.82
CA HIS A 96 6.96 -7.00 21.72
C HIS A 96 6.59 -7.95 22.88
N THR A 97 6.60 -7.41 24.10
CA THR A 97 5.93 -8.05 25.25
C THR A 97 4.49 -7.58 25.32
N THR A 98 3.55 -8.52 25.28
CA THR A 98 2.11 -8.30 25.29
C THR A 98 1.45 -9.08 26.43
N PRO A 99 0.16 -8.84 26.75
CA PRO A 99 -0.54 -9.65 27.75
C PRO A 99 -0.69 -11.14 27.39
N TYR A 100 -0.51 -11.48 26.12
CA TYR A 100 -0.68 -12.84 25.59
C TYR A 100 0.64 -13.50 25.17
N PHE A 101 1.76 -12.78 25.19
CA PHE A 101 3.08 -13.32 24.82
C PHE A 101 4.21 -12.55 25.49
N THR A 102 5.15 -13.28 26.09
CA THR A 102 6.42 -12.75 26.60
C THR A 102 7.56 -13.47 25.88
N PRO A 103 8.34 -12.77 25.04
CA PRO A 103 9.48 -13.36 24.35
C PRO A 103 10.53 -13.91 25.33
N THR A 104 11.11 -15.07 25.04
CA THR A 104 12.24 -15.64 25.80
C THR A 104 13.58 -15.45 25.10
N ARG A 105 13.55 -15.02 23.82
CA ARG A 105 14.73 -14.71 23.01
C ARG A 105 14.55 -13.44 22.18
N ASP A 106 15.67 -12.90 21.70
CA ASP A 106 15.69 -11.84 20.72
C ASP A 106 15.43 -12.39 19.31
N PHE A 107 15.17 -11.48 18.35
CA PHE A 107 15.09 -11.76 16.93
C PHE A 107 16.36 -12.47 16.43
N ASN A 108 16.18 -13.45 15.55
CA ASN A 108 17.26 -14.16 14.87
C ASN A 108 16.83 -14.75 13.51
N ALA A 109 17.69 -15.56 12.87
CA ALA A 109 17.46 -16.16 11.58
C ALA A 109 16.23 -17.09 11.51
N ASP A 110 15.82 -17.70 12.62
CA ASP A 110 14.64 -18.59 12.66
C ASP A 110 13.35 -17.82 12.34
N ASP A 111 13.27 -16.54 12.74
CA ASP A 111 12.13 -15.67 12.45
C ASP A 111 12.05 -15.33 10.95
N ILE A 112 13.20 -15.18 10.29
CA ILE A 112 13.27 -15.00 8.83
C ILE A 112 12.76 -16.25 8.12
N LEU A 113 13.29 -17.43 8.50
CA LEU A 113 12.87 -18.69 7.89
C LEU A 113 11.37 -18.93 8.08
N PHE A 114 10.84 -18.69 9.28
CA PHE A 114 9.42 -18.80 9.56
C PHE A 114 8.60 -17.88 8.65
N SER A 115 8.95 -16.58 8.60
CA SER A 115 8.17 -15.55 7.92
C SER A 115 8.09 -15.75 6.41
N TYR A 116 9.16 -16.24 5.79
CA TYR A 116 9.17 -16.52 4.36
C TYR A 116 8.66 -17.92 4.02
N ASN A 117 9.05 -18.97 4.77
CA ASN A 117 8.62 -20.33 4.47
C ASN A 117 7.10 -20.50 4.62
N ARG A 118 6.45 -19.82 5.56
CA ARG A 118 4.99 -19.87 5.68
C ARG A 118 4.26 -19.31 4.46
N GLN A 119 4.92 -18.43 3.69
CA GLN A 119 4.37 -17.88 2.45
C GLN A 119 4.71 -18.74 1.23
N TRP A 120 5.75 -19.55 1.32
CA TRP A 120 6.35 -20.27 0.19
C TRP A 120 6.06 -21.76 0.17
N LYS A 121 6.17 -22.43 1.33
CA LYS A 121 6.10 -23.89 1.42
C LYS A 121 4.69 -24.34 1.77
N GLU A 122 4.02 -25.04 0.85
CA GLU A 122 2.65 -25.53 1.02
C GLU A 122 2.50 -26.49 2.22
N ASP A 123 3.57 -27.21 2.58
CA ASP A 123 3.60 -28.11 3.74
C ASP A 123 3.89 -27.41 5.07
N HIS A 124 4.15 -26.08 5.04
CA HIS A 124 4.40 -25.32 6.26
C HIS A 124 3.10 -25.17 7.09
N PRO A 125 3.13 -25.44 8.44
CA PRO A 125 1.92 -25.42 9.29
C PRO A 125 1.10 -24.11 9.25
N TYR A 126 1.72 -23.02 8.84
CA TYR A 126 1.11 -21.69 8.74
C TYR A 126 0.79 -21.26 7.31
N TYR A 127 1.03 -22.10 6.29
CA TYR A 127 0.82 -21.74 4.89
C TYR A 127 -0.63 -21.35 4.61
N ALA A 128 -1.58 -22.16 5.09
CA ALA A 128 -3.02 -21.93 4.89
C ALA A 128 -3.68 -21.13 6.03
N ILE A 129 -2.92 -20.68 7.04
CA ILE A 129 -3.49 -19.96 8.18
C ILE A 129 -3.76 -18.50 7.80
N GLY A 130 -5.05 -18.14 7.79
CA GLY A 130 -5.53 -16.79 7.50
C GLY A 130 -5.87 -16.55 6.03
N GLY A 131 -5.45 -17.40 5.09
CA GLY A 131 -5.73 -17.27 3.65
C GLY A 131 -4.50 -17.34 2.78
N GLU A 132 -4.59 -16.75 1.59
CA GLU A 132 -3.51 -16.74 0.59
C GLU A 132 -2.54 -15.58 0.84
N HIS A 133 -1.26 -15.81 0.53
CA HIS A 133 -0.20 -14.80 0.61
C HIS A 133 -0.11 -14.01 -0.71
N LEU A 134 -0.99 -13.01 -0.87
CA LEU A 134 -1.26 -12.34 -2.13
C LEU A 134 0.00 -11.76 -2.80
N TYR A 135 0.74 -10.91 -2.10
CA TYR A 135 1.92 -10.26 -2.67
C TYR A 135 3.06 -11.22 -2.96
N PHE A 136 3.20 -12.30 -2.19
CA PHE A 136 4.21 -13.32 -2.44
C PHE A 136 4.03 -13.94 -3.83
N GLY A 137 2.78 -14.30 -4.17
CA GLY A 137 2.44 -14.79 -5.50
C GLY A 137 2.52 -13.70 -6.58
N TRP A 138 1.99 -12.49 -6.33
CA TRP A 138 2.02 -11.40 -7.31
C TRP A 138 3.43 -10.94 -7.68
N MET A 139 4.38 -11.00 -6.74
CA MET A 139 5.80 -10.75 -6.98
C MET A 139 6.52 -11.96 -7.59
N GLY A 140 5.83 -13.08 -7.84
CA GLY A 140 6.42 -14.30 -8.38
C GLY A 140 7.48 -14.93 -7.48
N MET A 141 7.43 -14.66 -6.17
CA MET A 141 8.44 -15.13 -5.21
C MET A 141 8.49 -16.64 -5.11
N ASP A 142 7.37 -17.32 -5.30
CA ASP A 142 7.24 -18.78 -5.30
C ASP A 142 8.08 -19.45 -6.40
N GLY A 143 8.09 -18.90 -7.60
CA GLY A 143 8.93 -19.36 -8.72
C GLY A 143 10.35 -18.77 -8.72
N LEU A 144 10.57 -17.68 -7.98
CA LEU A 144 11.86 -16.99 -7.91
C LEU A 144 12.80 -17.60 -6.89
N LEU A 145 12.30 -17.99 -5.71
CA LEU A 145 13.13 -18.54 -4.63
C LEU A 145 13.52 -19.99 -4.91
N SER A 146 14.83 -20.31 -4.80
CA SER A 146 15.38 -21.66 -4.82
C SER A 146 15.58 -22.18 -3.39
N SER A 147 16.21 -21.39 -2.52
CA SER A 147 16.38 -21.71 -1.09
C SER A 147 16.46 -20.47 -0.22
N ILE A 148 16.18 -20.64 1.08
CA ILE A 148 16.49 -19.68 2.14
C ILE A 148 17.22 -20.48 3.21
N ASP A 149 18.51 -20.20 3.40
CA ASP A 149 19.40 -20.97 4.24
C ASP A 149 19.81 -20.18 5.47
N LYS A 150 19.63 -20.76 6.66
CA LYS A 150 20.23 -20.28 7.90
C LYS A 150 21.70 -20.68 7.91
N ILE A 151 22.61 -19.71 7.75
CA ILE A 151 24.05 -19.94 7.85
C ILE A 151 24.48 -20.00 9.32
N ASP A 152 23.99 -19.06 10.10
CA ASP A 152 24.06 -19.03 11.57
C ASP A 152 22.87 -18.25 12.14
N ASP A 153 22.83 -17.99 13.46
CA ASP A 153 21.71 -17.29 14.10
C ASP A 153 21.52 -15.85 13.61
N TYR A 154 22.53 -15.26 12.95
CA TYR A 154 22.49 -13.87 12.48
C TYR A 154 22.93 -13.70 11.04
N THR A 155 22.94 -14.79 10.27
CA THR A 155 23.26 -14.78 8.84
C THR A 155 22.30 -15.67 8.08
N VAL A 156 21.59 -15.09 7.09
CA VAL A 156 20.71 -15.83 6.19
C VAL A 156 21.10 -15.60 4.75
N LYS A 157 20.97 -16.63 3.93
CA LYS A 157 21.22 -16.56 2.50
C LYS A 157 19.96 -16.93 1.72
N PHE A 158 19.59 -16.07 0.79
CA PHE A 158 18.57 -16.34 -0.23
C PHE A 158 19.27 -16.75 -1.52
N THR A 159 18.81 -17.83 -2.13
CA THR A 159 19.24 -18.27 -3.46
C THR A 159 18.05 -18.18 -4.40
N LEU A 160 18.25 -17.55 -5.55
CA LEU A 160 17.24 -17.34 -6.58
C LEU A 160 17.41 -18.34 -7.72
N THR A 161 16.32 -18.61 -8.44
CA THR A 161 16.33 -19.45 -9.66
C THR A 161 16.82 -18.69 -10.89
N LYS A 162 16.76 -17.35 -10.85
CA LYS A 162 17.18 -16.41 -11.90
C LYS A 162 17.51 -15.05 -11.28
N PRO A 163 18.30 -14.20 -11.94
CA PRO A 163 18.52 -12.83 -11.48
C PRO A 163 17.20 -12.06 -11.45
N GLU A 164 17.02 -11.23 -10.41
CA GLU A 164 15.81 -10.42 -10.21
C GLU A 164 16.21 -9.06 -9.63
N SER A 165 16.29 -8.03 -10.47
CA SER A 165 16.73 -6.69 -10.06
C SER A 165 15.89 -6.06 -8.96
N PRO A 166 14.54 -6.18 -8.94
CA PRO A 166 13.73 -5.64 -7.85
C PRO A 166 13.75 -6.49 -6.57
N PHE A 167 14.51 -7.60 -6.49
CA PHE A 167 14.45 -8.54 -5.36
C PHE A 167 14.65 -7.85 -4.00
N VAL A 168 15.70 -7.04 -3.84
CA VAL A 168 15.98 -6.39 -2.55
C VAL A 168 14.90 -5.36 -2.21
N SER A 169 14.40 -4.60 -3.18
CA SER A 169 13.30 -3.66 -2.94
C SER A 169 11.97 -4.37 -2.63
N ASN A 170 11.74 -5.57 -3.19
CA ASN A 170 10.60 -6.40 -2.81
C ASN A 170 10.67 -6.85 -1.35
N LEU A 171 11.88 -7.09 -0.80
CA LEU A 171 12.06 -7.40 0.61
C LEU A 171 11.82 -6.21 1.56
N ALA A 172 11.70 -4.98 1.04
CA ALA A 172 11.29 -3.79 1.78
C ALA A 172 9.77 -3.59 1.81
N MET A 173 9.01 -4.33 0.99
CA MET A 173 7.56 -4.23 0.91
C MET A 173 6.86 -4.84 2.14
N ASP A 174 5.62 -4.47 2.35
CA ASP A 174 4.84 -4.81 3.55
C ASP A 174 4.69 -6.33 3.77
N PHE A 175 4.50 -7.13 2.69
CA PHE A 175 4.37 -8.58 2.78
C PHE A 175 5.63 -9.28 3.35
N ALA A 176 6.79 -8.64 3.21
CA ALA A 176 8.07 -9.15 3.71
C ALA A 176 8.30 -8.88 5.21
N SER A 177 7.26 -8.50 5.94
CA SER A 177 7.30 -8.28 7.38
C SER A 177 7.69 -9.54 8.15
N ILE A 178 8.55 -9.39 9.15
CA ILE A 178 9.10 -10.49 9.95
C ILE A 178 8.24 -10.70 11.20
N LEU A 179 7.74 -11.92 11.34
CA LEU A 179 6.94 -12.40 12.46
C LEU A 179 7.82 -13.24 13.40
N SER A 180 7.39 -13.40 14.65
CA SER A 180 8.09 -14.24 15.63
C SER A 180 7.80 -15.73 15.44
N ALA A 181 8.81 -16.52 15.16
CA ALA A 181 8.72 -17.99 15.11
C ALA A 181 8.37 -18.56 16.48
N GLU A 182 8.97 -18.03 17.56
CA GLU A 182 8.68 -18.45 18.94
C GLU A 182 7.21 -18.24 19.32
N TYR A 183 6.63 -17.09 18.92
CA TYR A 183 5.20 -16.84 19.15
C TYR A 183 4.32 -17.81 18.36
N ALA A 184 4.67 -18.07 17.11
CA ALA A 184 3.96 -19.05 16.29
C ALA A 184 4.01 -20.46 16.88
N ASP A 185 5.15 -20.89 17.42
CA ASP A 185 5.29 -22.17 18.12
C ASP A 185 4.36 -22.25 19.34
N ASN A 186 4.27 -21.18 20.14
CA ASN A 186 3.37 -21.09 21.28
C ASN A 186 1.90 -21.16 20.87
N LEU A 187 1.52 -20.49 19.77
CA LEU A 187 0.17 -20.57 19.22
C LEU A 187 -0.15 -21.98 18.70
N THR A 188 0.81 -22.64 18.06
CA THR A 188 0.67 -24.04 17.61
C THR A 188 0.46 -24.98 18.80
N ALA A 189 1.29 -24.86 19.85
CA ALA A 189 1.18 -25.68 21.05
C ALA A 189 -0.17 -25.51 21.77
N SER A 190 -0.79 -24.33 21.66
CA SER A 190 -2.10 -24.02 22.24
C SER A 190 -3.28 -24.28 21.30
N GLY A 191 -3.04 -24.63 20.03
CA GLY A 191 -4.08 -24.81 19.00
C GLY A 191 -4.76 -23.54 18.53
N ASN A 192 -4.10 -22.39 18.66
CA ASN A 192 -4.64 -21.06 18.36
C ASN A 192 -3.90 -20.35 17.23
N GLN A 193 -3.44 -21.08 16.19
CA GLN A 193 -2.62 -20.51 15.12
C GLN A 193 -3.24 -19.27 14.43
N ALA A 194 -4.58 -19.22 14.32
CA ALA A 194 -5.27 -18.08 13.73
C ALA A 194 -5.08 -16.77 14.53
N ASP A 195 -4.75 -16.84 15.81
CA ASP A 195 -4.49 -15.66 16.64
C ASP A 195 -3.27 -14.84 16.15
N ILE A 196 -2.41 -15.41 15.32
CA ILE A 196 -1.26 -14.70 14.73
C ILE A 196 -1.70 -13.45 13.92
N ASP A 197 -2.90 -13.49 13.34
CA ASP A 197 -3.47 -12.39 12.58
C ASP A 197 -4.23 -11.36 13.44
N PHE A 198 -4.74 -11.76 14.59
CA PHE A 198 -5.59 -10.89 15.43
C PHE A 198 -4.92 -10.45 16.74
N LYS A 199 -3.85 -11.09 17.13
CA LYS A 199 -3.03 -10.78 18.30
C LYS A 199 -1.56 -10.66 17.87
N PRO A 200 -1.23 -9.62 17.06
CA PRO A 200 0.07 -9.56 16.42
C PRO A 200 1.20 -9.28 17.43
N VAL A 201 2.36 -9.88 17.15
CA VAL A 201 3.62 -9.68 17.86
C VAL A 201 4.72 -9.43 16.83
N GLY A 202 5.37 -8.29 16.92
CA GLY A 202 6.46 -7.89 16.02
C GLY A 202 7.62 -7.24 16.77
N THR A 203 8.52 -6.65 15.99
CA THR A 203 9.70 -5.90 16.47
C THR A 203 9.58 -4.40 16.23
N GLY A 204 8.45 -3.94 15.70
CA GLY A 204 8.23 -2.57 15.22
C GLY A 204 8.14 -1.51 16.33
N PRO A 205 7.98 -0.24 15.94
CA PRO A 205 8.04 0.90 16.86
C PRO A 205 6.88 0.98 17.84
N PHE A 206 5.76 0.30 17.56
CA PHE A 206 4.56 0.33 18.40
C PHE A 206 4.05 -1.07 18.74
N VAL A 207 3.72 -1.28 20.01
CA VAL A 207 3.14 -2.51 20.55
C VAL A 207 1.62 -2.43 20.47
N PHE A 208 0.99 -3.39 19.82
CA PHE A 208 -0.45 -3.53 19.74
C PHE A 208 -1.08 -3.68 21.12
N GLN A 209 -2.17 -2.97 21.38
CA GLN A 209 -2.91 -3.02 22.64
C GLN A 209 -4.32 -3.55 22.48
N SER A 210 -5.06 -3.03 21.50
CA SER A 210 -6.44 -3.45 21.26
C SER A 210 -6.94 -3.00 19.89
N TYR A 211 -7.87 -3.77 19.33
CA TYR A 211 -8.62 -3.42 18.14
C TYR A 211 -10.13 -3.59 18.40
N GLN A 212 -10.87 -2.57 18.07
CA GLN A 212 -12.32 -2.56 18.03
C GLN A 212 -12.74 -2.20 16.61
N LYS A 213 -13.21 -3.20 15.85
CA LYS A 213 -13.56 -3.04 14.43
C LYS A 213 -14.49 -1.84 14.25
N ASP A 214 -14.28 -1.08 13.17
CA ASP A 214 -15.02 0.10 12.76
C ASP A 214 -15.04 1.26 13.80
N SER A 215 -14.15 1.19 14.81
CA SER A 215 -14.05 2.17 15.87
C SER A 215 -12.61 2.65 16.07
N MET A 216 -11.73 1.78 16.59
CA MET A 216 -10.36 2.22 16.88
C MET A 216 -9.36 1.09 17.05
N ILE A 217 -8.09 1.42 16.82
CA ILE A 217 -6.94 0.59 17.20
C ILE A 217 -6.07 1.40 18.16
N ARG A 218 -5.53 0.75 19.19
CA ARG A 218 -4.63 1.39 20.16
C ARG A 218 -3.29 0.69 20.18
N TYR A 219 -2.25 1.51 20.25
CA TYR A 219 -0.87 1.07 20.39
C TYR A 219 -0.18 1.89 21.49
N LYS A 220 0.89 1.33 22.06
CA LYS A 220 1.87 2.04 22.89
C LYS A 220 3.23 1.99 22.22
N ALA A 221 4.10 2.97 22.49
CA ALA A 221 5.49 2.92 22.04
C ALA A 221 6.17 1.63 22.52
N HIS A 222 7.05 1.09 21.68
CA HIS A 222 7.97 0.01 22.04
C HIS A 222 9.21 0.64 22.69
N ASP A 223 9.32 0.48 24.01
CA ASP A 223 10.38 1.15 24.79
C ASP A 223 11.78 0.69 24.38
N ASP A 224 11.93 -0.59 23.96
CA ASP A 224 13.20 -1.20 23.55
C ASP A 224 13.32 -1.29 22.01
N TYR A 225 12.66 -0.37 21.27
CA TYR A 225 12.74 -0.36 19.81
C TYR A 225 14.19 -0.15 19.33
N TRP A 226 14.66 -1.05 18.47
CA TRP A 226 16.06 -1.12 18.05
C TRP A 226 16.57 0.14 17.32
N ASP A 227 15.68 0.88 16.64
CA ASP A 227 15.99 2.12 15.90
C ASP A 227 15.62 3.38 16.72
N GLY A 228 15.51 3.25 18.02
CA GLY A 228 15.17 4.33 18.94
C GLY A 228 13.66 4.42 19.22
N ARG A 229 13.35 4.60 20.51
CA ARG A 229 11.96 4.75 20.96
C ARG A 229 11.27 5.94 20.29
N SER A 230 10.04 5.75 19.82
CA SER A 230 9.22 6.84 19.30
C SER A 230 9.00 7.95 20.34
N ASN A 231 8.97 9.22 19.91
CA ASN A 231 8.58 10.36 20.76
C ASN A 231 7.08 10.31 21.12
N ILE A 232 6.29 9.54 20.38
CA ILE A 232 4.86 9.35 20.62
C ILE A 232 4.68 8.16 21.57
N ASP A 233 4.10 8.39 22.76
CA ASP A 233 3.88 7.34 23.75
C ASP A 233 2.72 6.41 23.38
N LYS A 234 1.66 6.99 22.77
CA LYS A 234 0.46 6.26 22.36
C LYS A 234 0.07 6.67 20.95
N LEU A 235 -0.23 5.68 20.12
CA LEU A 235 -0.78 5.89 18.79
C LEU A 235 -2.20 5.31 18.76
N VAL A 236 -3.15 6.09 18.27
CA VAL A 236 -4.56 5.70 18.14
C VAL A 236 -5.00 5.87 16.70
N PHE A 237 -5.50 4.81 16.10
CA PHE A 237 -6.22 4.89 14.84
C PHE A 237 -7.71 5.03 15.16
N ALA A 238 -8.27 6.23 14.92
CA ALA A 238 -9.70 6.49 15.04
C ALA A 238 -10.35 6.22 13.67
N ILE A 239 -10.98 5.07 13.51
CA ILE A 239 -11.57 4.66 12.24
C ILE A 239 -12.75 5.57 11.92
N THR A 240 -12.65 6.28 10.80
CA THR A 240 -13.62 7.29 10.37
C THR A 240 -13.68 7.27 8.85
N THR A 241 -14.64 6.54 8.30
CA THR A 241 -14.71 6.25 6.86
C THR A 241 -15.09 7.45 6.00
N ASP A 242 -15.91 8.37 6.52
CA ASP A 242 -16.34 9.56 5.80
C ASP A 242 -15.28 10.68 5.89
N ALA A 243 -14.85 11.21 4.74
CA ALA A 243 -13.78 12.21 4.66
C ALA A 243 -14.18 13.56 5.28
N SER A 244 -15.45 13.96 5.13
CA SER A 244 -15.94 15.21 5.72
C SER A 244 -15.96 15.12 7.25
N VAL A 245 -16.33 13.95 7.79
CA VAL A 245 -16.26 13.69 9.24
C VAL A 245 -14.81 13.67 9.72
N ARG A 246 -13.86 13.07 8.96
CA ARG A 246 -12.43 13.15 9.27
C ARG A 246 -11.95 14.59 9.34
N TYR A 247 -12.36 15.43 8.38
CA TYR A 247 -11.99 16.85 8.37
C TYR A 247 -12.54 17.58 9.59
N GLN A 248 -13.82 17.39 9.97
CA GLN A 248 -14.38 18.02 11.16
C GLN A 248 -13.64 17.61 12.44
N LYS A 249 -13.24 16.33 12.56
CA LYS A 249 -12.43 15.85 13.68
C LYS A 249 -11.04 16.49 13.70
N LEU A 250 -10.40 16.64 12.53
CA LEU A 250 -9.11 17.32 12.42
C LEU A 250 -9.22 18.78 12.87
N LYS A 251 -10.24 19.53 12.41
CA LYS A 251 -10.52 20.91 12.85
C LYS A 251 -10.77 21.01 14.35
N ALA A 252 -11.48 20.05 14.91
CA ALA A 252 -11.77 20.01 16.36
C ALA A 252 -10.56 19.57 17.21
N GLY A 253 -9.44 19.16 16.61
CA GLY A 253 -8.29 18.61 17.33
C GLY A 253 -8.53 17.20 17.89
N GLU A 254 -9.57 16.50 17.44
CA GLU A 254 -9.83 15.10 17.80
C GLU A 254 -8.93 14.13 17.02
N CYS A 255 -8.40 14.58 15.89
CA CYS A 255 -7.38 13.91 15.08
C CYS A 255 -6.19 14.84 14.86
N HIS A 256 -5.01 14.25 14.73
CA HIS A 256 -3.77 14.96 14.43
C HIS A 256 -3.36 14.81 12.96
N VAL A 257 -3.71 13.69 12.32
CA VAL A 257 -3.41 13.38 10.91
C VAL A 257 -4.65 12.74 10.30
N MET A 258 -4.99 13.11 9.06
CA MET A 258 -5.98 12.40 8.27
C MET A 258 -5.48 12.10 6.85
N PRO A 259 -5.81 10.95 6.28
CA PRO A 259 -5.57 10.64 4.89
C PRO A 259 -6.73 11.11 4.01
N TYR A 260 -6.46 11.25 2.73
CA TYR A 260 -7.45 11.37 1.65
C TYR A 260 -8.59 12.36 1.94
N PRO A 261 -8.29 13.68 2.03
CA PRO A 261 -9.33 14.70 2.13
C PRO A 261 -10.17 14.72 0.84
N ASN A 262 -11.41 15.22 0.93
CA ASN A 262 -12.12 15.56 -0.30
C ASN A 262 -11.36 16.67 -1.03
N PRO A 263 -11.15 16.58 -2.34
CA PRO A 263 -10.49 17.64 -3.10
C PRO A 263 -11.09 19.03 -2.88
N ALA A 264 -12.43 19.13 -2.80
CA ALA A 264 -13.16 20.37 -2.52
C ALA A 264 -12.78 21.05 -1.19
N ASP A 265 -12.36 20.26 -0.19
CA ASP A 265 -12.05 20.78 1.15
C ASP A 265 -10.59 21.26 1.26
N VAL A 266 -9.70 20.90 0.30
CA VAL A 266 -8.25 21.14 0.39
C VAL A 266 -7.92 22.63 0.49
N ALA A 267 -8.58 23.48 -0.30
CA ALA A 267 -8.35 24.92 -0.28
C ALA A 267 -8.72 25.56 1.08
N GLU A 268 -9.81 25.10 1.71
CA GLU A 268 -10.19 25.53 3.05
C GLU A 268 -9.18 25.05 4.10
N MET A 269 -8.71 23.80 4.01
CA MET A 269 -7.68 23.26 4.90
C MET A 269 -6.36 24.03 4.80
N GLN A 270 -5.93 24.41 3.58
CA GLN A 270 -4.73 25.21 3.36
C GLN A 270 -4.83 26.64 3.93
N ALA A 271 -6.03 27.16 4.04
CA ALA A 271 -6.29 28.48 4.63
C ALA A 271 -6.42 28.45 6.17
N ASP A 272 -6.56 27.27 6.78
CA ASP A 272 -6.69 27.10 8.22
C ASP A 272 -5.31 27.16 8.90
N PRO A 273 -5.04 28.14 9.80
CA PRO A 273 -3.73 28.28 10.46
C PRO A 273 -3.38 27.10 11.40
N GLU A 274 -4.35 26.28 11.78
CA GLU A 274 -4.15 25.11 12.64
C GLU A 274 -3.86 23.82 11.86
N ILE A 275 -3.86 23.88 10.52
CA ILE A 275 -3.67 22.71 9.64
C ILE A 275 -2.55 22.99 8.64
N ASN A 276 -1.60 22.06 8.56
CA ASN A 276 -0.62 21.98 7.47
C ASN A 276 -1.12 20.94 6.48
N VAL A 277 -1.35 21.32 5.23
CA VAL A 277 -1.64 20.36 4.15
C VAL A 277 -0.32 20.02 3.47
N LEU A 278 0.20 18.83 3.76
CA LEU A 278 1.35 18.28 3.06
C LEU A 278 0.89 17.69 1.73
N GLU A 279 1.67 17.89 0.68
CA GLU A 279 1.35 17.38 -0.64
C GLU A 279 2.56 16.70 -1.29
N GLN A 280 2.29 15.71 -2.13
CA GLN A 280 3.28 15.03 -2.94
C GLN A 280 2.64 14.50 -4.22
N GLU A 281 3.34 14.59 -5.35
CA GLU A 281 2.94 13.86 -6.55
C GLU A 281 2.85 12.36 -6.21
N GLY A 282 1.68 11.78 -6.49
CA GLY A 282 1.43 10.39 -6.13
C GLY A 282 2.17 9.43 -7.08
N LEU A 283 2.83 8.44 -6.49
CA LEU A 283 3.32 7.29 -7.24
C LEU A 283 2.14 6.35 -7.52
N ASN A 284 1.13 6.84 -8.27
CA ASN A 284 -0.13 6.14 -8.44
C ASN A 284 -0.73 6.27 -9.84
N VAL A 285 -1.66 5.37 -10.15
CA VAL A 285 -2.50 5.41 -11.34
C VAL A 285 -3.91 4.93 -11.02
N GLY A 286 -4.91 5.71 -11.40
CA GLY A 286 -6.32 5.30 -11.41
C GLY A 286 -6.73 4.82 -12.79
N TYR A 287 -7.46 3.71 -12.86
CA TYR A 287 -7.84 3.09 -14.12
C TYR A 287 -9.22 2.43 -14.06
N LEU A 288 -9.81 2.22 -15.25
CA LEU A 288 -10.90 1.29 -15.50
C LEU A 288 -10.32 0.08 -16.26
N ALA A 289 -10.32 -1.11 -15.69
CA ALA A 289 -9.90 -2.32 -16.37
C ALA A 289 -11.08 -2.99 -17.07
N PHE A 290 -10.83 -3.49 -18.29
CA PHE A 290 -11.75 -4.37 -19.01
C PHE A 290 -11.41 -5.83 -18.71
N ASN A 291 -12.38 -6.66 -18.40
CA ASN A 291 -12.15 -8.10 -18.29
C ASN A 291 -12.03 -8.71 -19.70
N THR A 292 -10.82 -8.93 -20.18
CA THR A 292 -10.56 -9.38 -21.55
C THR A 292 -10.94 -10.84 -21.82
N GLU A 293 -11.25 -11.63 -20.79
CA GLU A 293 -11.80 -12.98 -20.95
C GLU A 293 -13.29 -12.96 -21.34
N LYS A 294 -13.97 -11.81 -21.16
CA LYS A 294 -15.40 -11.66 -21.45
C LYS A 294 -15.64 -10.94 -22.79
N ALA A 295 -16.52 -11.49 -23.61
CA ALA A 295 -16.97 -10.78 -24.81
C ALA A 295 -17.89 -9.61 -24.43
N PRO A 296 -17.81 -8.43 -25.11
CA PRO A 296 -16.96 -8.19 -26.29
C PRO A 296 -15.58 -7.60 -25.94
N PHE A 297 -15.18 -7.53 -24.65
CA PHE A 297 -13.93 -6.92 -24.20
C PHE A 297 -12.68 -7.73 -24.59
N ASN A 298 -12.83 -8.96 -25.08
CA ASN A 298 -11.78 -9.73 -25.73
C ASN A 298 -11.35 -9.13 -27.09
N GLN A 299 -12.14 -8.22 -27.67
CA GLN A 299 -11.80 -7.51 -28.91
C GLN A 299 -11.09 -6.20 -28.61
N LYS A 300 -9.83 -6.05 -29.07
CA LYS A 300 -9.03 -4.84 -28.91
C LYS A 300 -9.76 -3.57 -29.41
N ALA A 301 -10.38 -3.64 -30.60
CA ALA A 301 -11.11 -2.51 -31.17
C ALA A 301 -12.25 -2.00 -30.28
N VAL A 302 -12.92 -2.90 -29.55
CA VAL A 302 -13.98 -2.52 -28.59
C VAL A 302 -13.39 -1.78 -27.40
N ARG A 303 -12.27 -2.25 -26.84
CA ARG A 303 -11.59 -1.58 -25.72
C ARG A 303 -11.06 -0.21 -26.09
N GLN A 304 -10.47 -0.09 -27.30
CA GLN A 304 -10.02 1.19 -27.85
C GLN A 304 -11.19 2.16 -28.05
N ALA A 305 -12.30 1.70 -28.64
CA ALA A 305 -13.49 2.51 -28.85
C ALA A 305 -14.07 3.02 -27.53
N LEU A 306 -14.22 2.13 -26.52
CA LEU A 306 -14.72 2.52 -25.21
C LEU A 306 -13.76 3.49 -24.48
N SER A 307 -12.46 3.39 -24.73
CA SER A 307 -11.47 4.35 -24.21
C SER A 307 -11.63 5.73 -24.85
N MET A 308 -11.86 5.80 -26.18
CA MET A 308 -12.09 7.05 -26.92
C MET A 308 -13.43 7.71 -26.53
N ALA A 309 -14.39 6.96 -26.05
CA ALA A 309 -15.67 7.48 -25.61
C ALA A 309 -15.63 8.21 -24.25
N ILE A 310 -14.56 8.06 -23.45
CA ILE A 310 -14.47 8.62 -22.09
C ILE A 310 -13.79 9.99 -22.11
N ASN A 311 -14.47 11.00 -21.55
CA ASN A 311 -13.91 12.33 -21.35
C ASN A 311 -13.09 12.41 -20.05
N LYS A 312 -11.82 12.00 -20.12
CA LYS A 312 -10.91 12.00 -18.95
C LYS A 312 -10.72 13.39 -18.35
N GLN A 313 -10.72 14.45 -19.17
CA GLN A 313 -10.58 15.82 -18.66
C GLN A 313 -11.78 16.21 -17.80
N ALA A 314 -13.01 15.89 -18.22
CA ALA A 314 -14.20 16.13 -17.42
C ALA A 314 -14.17 15.34 -16.09
N ILE A 315 -13.62 14.13 -16.10
CA ILE A 315 -13.41 13.35 -14.86
C ILE A 315 -12.42 14.06 -13.94
N LEU A 316 -11.29 14.54 -14.46
CA LEU A 316 -10.32 15.31 -13.67
C LEU A 316 -10.95 16.55 -13.04
N ASP A 317 -11.67 17.33 -13.83
CA ASP A 317 -12.26 18.59 -13.38
C ASP A 317 -13.32 18.36 -12.28
N ILE A 318 -14.09 17.27 -12.39
CA ILE A 318 -15.25 17.02 -11.50
C ILE A 318 -14.90 16.15 -10.30
N VAL A 319 -13.99 15.16 -10.47
CA VAL A 319 -13.68 14.16 -9.43
C VAL A 319 -12.40 14.52 -8.68
N PHE A 320 -11.40 15.05 -9.37
CA PHE A 320 -10.11 15.39 -8.76
C PHE A 320 -9.95 16.89 -8.46
N GLU A 321 -10.81 17.75 -9.03
CA GLU A 321 -10.83 19.21 -8.78
C GLU A 321 -9.44 19.87 -8.93
N GLY A 322 -8.67 19.42 -9.94
CA GLY A 322 -7.31 19.89 -10.20
C GLY A 322 -6.20 19.13 -9.45
N ALA A 323 -6.55 18.22 -8.56
CA ALA A 323 -5.58 17.43 -7.79
C ALA A 323 -5.06 16.21 -8.56
N GLY A 324 -4.66 16.39 -9.83
CA GLY A 324 -4.13 15.30 -10.65
C GLY A 324 -3.87 15.70 -12.09
N SER A 325 -3.38 14.74 -12.87
CA SER A 325 -3.14 14.86 -14.31
C SER A 325 -3.74 13.67 -15.06
N VAL A 326 -4.10 13.88 -16.35
CA VAL A 326 -4.63 12.79 -17.19
C VAL A 326 -3.56 11.71 -17.36
N ALA A 327 -3.90 10.47 -17.05
CA ALA A 327 -3.03 9.33 -17.24
C ALA A 327 -3.13 8.79 -18.67
N LYS A 328 -1.97 8.44 -19.25
CA LYS A 328 -1.85 7.79 -20.56
C LYS A 328 -1.10 6.45 -20.51
N ASN A 329 -0.28 6.25 -19.50
CA ASN A 329 0.53 5.04 -19.29
C ASN A 329 0.09 4.30 -18.02
N PRO A 330 0.45 3.02 -17.85
CA PRO A 330 0.12 2.24 -16.65
C PRO A 330 0.97 2.61 -15.43
N ILE A 331 2.02 3.43 -15.61
CA ILE A 331 2.90 3.94 -14.55
C ILE A 331 2.82 5.47 -14.49
N PRO A 332 3.09 6.11 -13.32
CA PRO A 332 3.03 7.56 -13.19
C PRO A 332 4.26 8.27 -13.80
N PRO A 333 4.12 9.57 -14.15
CA PRO A 333 5.22 10.35 -14.74
C PRO A 333 6.47 10.49 -13.86
N THR A 334 6.33 10.29 -12.56
CA THR A 334 7.43 10.29 -11.58
C THR A 334 8.30 9.02 -11.64
N MET A 335 7.85 7.99 -12.37
CA MET A 335 8.61 6.76 -12.56
C MET A 335 9.72 6.96 -13.59
N TRP A 336 10.93 6.47 -13.28
CA TRP A 336 12.14 6.67 -14.08
C TRP A 336 12.08 6.09 -15.51
N SER A 337 11.16 5.15 -15.79
CA SER A 337 10.97 4.54 -17.11
C SER A 337 9.69 5.02 -17.82
N TYR A 338 9.11 6.16 -17.40
CA TYR A 338 7.89 6.67 -18.01
C TYR A 338 8.08 7.07 -19.47
N ASN A 339 7.37 6.43 -20.40
CA ASN A 339 7.45 6.74 -21.83
C ASN A 339 6.65 8.00 -22.17
N HIS A 340 7.36 9.13 -22.31
CA HIS A 340 6.76 10.41 -22.70
C HIS A 340 6.24 10.43 -24.14
N ALA A 341 6.74 9.57 -25.02
CA ALA A 341 6.36 9.52 -26.44
C ALA A 341 4.98 8.88 -26.68
N VAL A 342 4.51 8.02 -25.78
CA VAL A 342 3.16 7.43 -25.87
C VAL A 342 2.12 8.53 -25.93
N ARG A 343 1.18 8.42 -26.91
CA ARG A 343 0.05 9.33 -27.06
C ARG A 343 -1.21 8.67 -26.54
N ASP A 344 -2.03 9.44 -25.83
CA ASP A 344 -3.33 8.96 -25.38
C ASP A 344 -4.36 8.95 -26.51
N TYR A 345 -5.43 8.19 -26.32
CA TYR A 345 -6.61 8.26 -27.18
C TYR A 345 -7.28 9.62 -27.03
N ALA A 346 -7.57 10.27 -28.18
CA ALA A 346 -8.37 11.47 -28.14
C ALA A 346 -9.83 11.15 -27.75
N TYR A 347 -10.46 12.04 -27.02
CA TYR A 347 -11.90 11.95 -26.76
C TYR A 347 -12.65 12.17 -28.08
N ASP A 348 -13.24 11.11 -28.62
CA ASP A 348 -13.99 11.10 -29.88
C ASP A 348 -15.17 10.12 -29.81
N PRO A 349 -16.30 10.54 -29.25
CA PRO A 349 -17.49 9.67 -29.15
C PRO A 349 -18.04 9.24 -30.53
N ALA A 350 -17.88 10.07 -31.56
CA ALA A 350 -18.38 9.72 -32.90
C ALA A 350 -17.52 8.61 -33.53
N GLY A 351 -16.18 8.73 -33.44
CA GLY A 351 -15.25 7.69 -33.85
C GLY A 351 -15.41 6.42 -33.03
N ALA A 352 -15.59 6.54 -31.72
CA ALA A 352 -15.85 5.42 -30.83
C ALA A 352 -17.10 4.61 -31.26
N LYS A 353 -18.21 5.31 -31.52
CA LYS A 353 -19.43 4.66 -32.00
C LYS A 353 -19.22 3.94 -33.33
N ALA A 354 -18.54 4.58 -34.27
CA ALA A 354 -18.25 3.97 -35.58
C ALA A 354 -17.38 2.70 -35.43
N MET A 355 -16.41 2.69 -34.50
CA MET A 355 -15.59 1.52 -34.21
C MET A 355 -16.41 0.39 -33.57
N LEU A 356 -17.32 0.70 -32.64
CA LEU A 356 -18.22 -0.29 -32.03
C LEU A 356 -19.15 -0.91 -33.10
N ASP A 357 -19.72 -0.08 -33.96
CA ASP A 357 -20.58 -0.56 -35.06
C ASP A 357 -19.79 -1.47 -36.04
N ALA A 358 -18.53 -1.10 -36.37
CA ALA A 358 -17.65 -1.91 -37.23
C ALA A 358 -17.23 -3.23 -36.57
N ALA A 359 -17.12 -3.27 -35.23
CA ALA A 359 -16.87 -4.48 -34.46
C ALA A 359 -18.11 -5.36 -34.26
N GLY A 360 -19.26 -4.94 -34.80
CA GLY A 360 -20.54 -5.66 -34.66
C GLY A 360 -21.15 -5.53 -33.26
N VAL A 361 -20.77 -4.53 -32.50
CA VAL A 361 -21.25 -4.30 -31.12
C VAL A 361 -22.27 -3.16 -31.14
N SER A 362 -23.54 -3.52 -30.88
CA SER A 362 -24.65 -2.55 -30.77
C SER A 362 -25.48 -2.87 -29.53
N GLY A 363 -25.90 -1.84 -28.77
CA GLY A 363 -26.72 -2.01 -27.58
C GLY A 363 -26.04 -2.87 -26.50
N LEU A 364 -24.71 -2.72 -26.36
CA LEU A 364 -23.91 -3.42 -25.34
C LEU A 364 -24.47 -3.13 -23.95
N LYS A 365 -24.75 -4.19 -23.20
CA LYS A 365 -25.06 -4.13 -21.77
C LYS A 365 -23.86 -4.62 -20.98
N THR A 366 -23.46 -3.88 -19.98
CA THR A 366 -22.28 -4.18 -19.16
C THR A 366 -22.42 -3.62 -17.75
N ASN A 367 -21.41 -3.85 -16.90
CA ASN A 367 -21.34 -3.24 -15.58
C ASN A 367 -20.02 -2.46 -15.39
N ILE A 368 -20.10 -1.40 -14.58
CA ILE A 368 -18.96 -0.65 -14.08
C ILE A 368 -18.93 -0.87 -12.57
N TRP A 369 -17.92 -1.59 -12.09
CA TRP A 369 -17.72 -1.74 -10.67
C TRP A 369 -17.06 -0.49 -10.10
N ALA A 370 -17.70 0.14 -9.09
CA ALA A 370 -17.22 1.33 -8.43
C ALA A 370 -16.85 1.02 -6.97
N MET A 371 -15.65 1.41 -6.56
CA MET A 371 -15.15 1.22 -5.20
C MET A 371 -16.03 1.96 -4.18
N PRO A 372 -16.32 1.38 -3.00
CA PRO A 372 -17.10 2.02 -1.95
C PRO A 372 -16.27 2.99 -1.09
N VAL A 373 -14.93 3.01 -1.27
CA VAL A 373 -13.97 3.75 -0.46
C VAL A 373 -13.16 4.73 -1.29
N GLN A 374 -12.70 5.80 -0.68
CA GLN A 374 -11.72 6.71 -1.28
C GLN A 374 -10.34 6.05 -1.31
N ARG A 375 -9.61 6.29 -2.41
CA ARG A 375 -8.21 5.92 -2.57
C ARG A 375 -7.42 7.09 -3.15
N PRO A 376 -6.09 7.12 -3.00
CA PRO A 376 -5.26 8.18 -3.57
C PRO A 376 -5.55 8.40 -5.06
N TYR A 377 -5.63 7.31 -5.81
CA TYR A 377 -5.85 7.28 -7.25
C TYR A 377 -7.33 7.47 -7.67
N ASN A 378 -8.27 7.54 -6.74
CA ASN A 378 -9.68 7.78 -7.03
C ASN A 378 -10.43 8.30 -5.80
N PRO A 379 -10.62 9.62 -5.67
CA PRO A 379 -11.27 10.23 -4.52
C PRO A 379 -12.80 10.02 -4.50
N ASN A 380 -13.43 9.69 -5.64
CA ASN A 380 -14.86 9.42 -5.70
C ASN A 380 -15.20 8.49 -6.87
N ALA A 381 -15.05 7.18 -6.65
CA ALA A 381 -15.26 6.17 -7.69
C ALA A 381 -16.72 6.11 -8.18
N ARG A 382 -17.69 6.37 -7.32
CA ARG A 382 -19.09 6.43 -7.74
C ARG A 382 -19.34 7.56 -8.74
N ARG A 383 -18.85 8.76 -8.43
CA ARG A 383 -18.98 9.90 -9.33
C ARG A 383 -18.25 9.70 -10.65
N MET A 384 -17.06 9.09 -10.59
CA MET A 384 -16.31 8.70 -11.79
C MET A 384 -17.09 7.70 -12.64
N ALA A 385 -17.70 6.68 -12.04
CA ALA A 385 -18.51 5.70 -12.74
C ALA A 385 -19.76 6.34 -13.40
N GLU A 386 -20.40 7.30 -12.75
CA GLU A 386 -21.55 8.06 -13.30
C GLU A 386 -21.16 8.86 -14.55
N LEU A 387 -19.97 9.47 -14.56
CA LEU A 387 -19.46 10.19 -15.73
C LEU A 387 -19.16 9.23 -16.89
N ILE A 388 -18.49 8.10 -16.61
CA ILE A 388 -18.20 7.06 -17.61
C ILE A 388 -19.49 6.46 -18.15
N GLN A 389 -20.48 6.18 -17.29
CA GLN A 389 -21.78 5.68 -17.68
C GLN A 389 -22.48 6.62 -18.66
N ALA A 390 -22.46 7.93 -18.38
CA ALA A 390 -23.05 8.94 -19.25
C ALA A 390 -22.33 9.03 -20.62
N ASP A 391 -21.01 9.01 -20.62
CA ASP A 391 -20.20 9.01 -21.83
C ASP A 391 -20.44 7.75 -22.69
N TRP A 392 -20.53 6.59 -22.07
CA TRP A 392 -20.82 5.33 -22.76
C TRP A 392 -22.26 5.26 -23.27
N ALA A 393 -23.22 5.82 -22.55
CA ALA A 393 -24.61 5.92 -23.01
C ALA A 393 -24.72 6.74 -24.31
N ALA A 394 -23.90 7.78 -24.49
CA ALA A 394 -23.86 8.60 -25.70
C ALA A 394 -23.41 7.82 -26.96
N VAL A 395 -22.70 6.71 -26.79
CA VAL A 395 -22.27 5.82 -27.88
C VAL A 395 -23.09 4.52 -27.95
N GLY A 396 -24.19 4.43 -27.19
CA GLY A 396 -25.14 3.31 -27.24
C GLY A 396 -24.80 2.11 -26.34
N VAL A 397 -24.00 2.33 -25.29
CA VAL A 397 -23.65 1.33 -24.28
C VAL A 397 -24.48 1.57 -23.02
N ASP A 398 -25.18 0.54 -22.54
CA ASP A 398 -26.00 0.55 -21.31
C ASP A 398 -25.18 -0.10 -20.18
N ALA A 399 -24.64 0.73 -19.28
CA ALA A 399 -23.77 0.29 -18.21
C ALA A 399 -24.46 0.43 -16.84
N GLU A 400 -24.48 -0.65 -16.06
CA GLU A 400 -24.95 -0.65 -14.67
C GLU A 400 -23.79 -0.37 -13.70
N ILE A 401 -23.99 0.52 -12.72
CA ILE A 401 -22.98 0.78 -11.68
C ILE A 401 -23.21 -0.19 -10.53
N VAL A 402 -22.17 -0.99 -10.21
CA VAL A 402 -22.19 -2.01 -9.16
C VAL A 402 -21.16 -1.67 -8.09
N THR A 403 -21.48 -1.91 -6.83
CA THR A 403 -20.58 -1.74 -5.70
C THR A 403 -20.80 -2.84 -4.66
N PHE A 404 -19.77 -3.15 -3.89
CA PHE A 404 -19.77 -4.14 -2.79
C PHE A 404 -19.04 -3.51 -1.60
N GLU A 405 -19.13 -4.13 -0.42
CA GLU A 405 -18.23 -3.82 0.69
C GLU A 405 -16.77 -4.02 0.23
N TRP A 406 -15.82 -3.26 0.80
CA TRP A 406 -14.46 -3.16 0.24
C TRP A 406 -13.71 -4.48 0.14
N GLY A 407 -13.69 -5.28 1.20
CA GLY A 407 -13.04 -6.59 1.18
C GLY A 407 -13.68 -7.54 0.16
N GLU A 408 -15.00 -7.55 0.08
CA GLU A 408 -15.75 -8.33 -0.90
C GLU A 408 -15.53 -7.82 -2.33
N TYR A 409 -15.41 -6.51 -2.51
CA TYR A 409 -15.07 -5.89 -3.79
C TYR A 409 -13.72 -6.39 -4.33
N LEU A 410 -12.70 -6.39 -3.45
CA LEU A 410 -11.37 -6.89 -3.80
C LEU A 410 -11.39 -8.39 -4.13
N LYS A 411 -12.00 -9.21 -3.27
CA LYS A 411 -12.09 -10.65 -3.44
C LYS A 411 -12.78 -11.03 -4.76
N ARG A 412 -13.93 -10.44 -5.03
CA ARG A 412 -14.70 -10.74 -6.24
C ARG A 412 -14.05 -10.19 -7.51
N SER A 413 -13.39 -9.02 -7.42
CA SER A 413 -12.63 -8.50 -8.56
C SER A 413 -11.38 -9.35 -8.85
N ASN A 414 -10.74 -9.92 -7.81
CA ASN A 414 -9.68 -10.93 -7.96
C ASN A 414 -10.18 -12.15 -8.71
N ALA A 415 -11.39 -12.60 -8.41
CA ALA A 415 -12.01 -13.74 -9.09
C ALA A 415 -12.47 -13.43 -10.53
N GLY A 416 -12.36 -12.18 -11.02
CA GLY A 416 -12.75 -11.79 -12.38
C GLY A 416 -14.26 -11.74 -12.63
N GLU A 417 -15.06 -11.49 -11.58
CA GLU A 417 -16.52 -11.48 -11.72
C GLU A 417 -17.05 -10.26 -12.49
N HIS A 418 -16.31 -9.15 -12.48
CA HIS A 418 -16.64 -7.89 -13.15
C HIS A 418 -16.56 -8.01 -14.68
N ASP A 419 -17.28 -7.14 -15.38
CA ASP A 419 -17.08 -6.84 -16.79
C ASP A 419 -16.05 -5.72 -16.95
N THR A 420 -16.28 -4.61 -16.21
CA THR A 420 -15.29 -3.55 -16.04
C THR A 420 -15.18 -3.15 -14.57
N VAL A 421 -14.00 -2.73 -14.14
CA VAL A 421 -13.74 -2.40 -12.73
C VAL A 421 -12.88 -1.15 -12.59
N LEU A 422 -13.35 -0.21 -11.76
CA LEU A 422 -12.56 0.94 -11.33
C LEU A 422 -11.65 0.51 -10.18
N LEU A 423 -10.37 0.62 -10.40
CA LEU A 423 -9.32 0.42 -9.40
C LEU A 423 -8.16 1.38 -9.68
N GLY A 424 -7.07 1.14 -9.07
CA GLY A 424 -5.80 1.82 -9.26
C GLY A 424 -4.72 1.16 -8.45
N TRP A 425 -3.55 1.75 -8.50
CA TRP A 425 -2.38 1.28 -7.78
C TRP A 425 -1.57 2.45 -7.25
N THR A 426 -1.05 2.31 -6.07
CA THR A 426 0.06 3.11 -5.56
C THR A 426 1.26 2.20 -5.52
N GLY A 427 2.38 2.61 -6.11
CA GLY A 427 3.58 1.78 -6.19
C GLY A 427 4.14 1.45 -4.81
N ASP A 428 4.59 0.21 -4.61
CA ASP A 428 5.02 -0.31 -3.32
C ASP A 428 6.55 -0.33 -3.15
N ASN A 429 7.32 -0.23 -4.24
CA ASN A 429 8.78 -0.36 -4.18
C ASN A 429 9.56 0.60 -5.09
N GLY A 430 8.88 1.47 -5.85
CA GLY A 430 9.51 2.42 -6.77
C GLY A 430 10.10 1.81 -8.04
N ASP A 431 9.88 0.52 -8.31
CA ASP A 431 10.26 -0.15 -9.55
C ASP A 431 9.07 -0.22 -10.52
N PRO A 432 9.26 0.03 -11.83
CA PRO A 432 8.21 -0.09 -12.83
C PRO A 432 7.53 -1.46 -12.87
N ASP A 433 8.25 -2.50 -12.51
CA ASP A 433 7.73 -3.87 -12.45
C ASP A 433 6.58 -4.01 -11.47
N ASN A 434 6.58 -3.27 -10.39
CA ASN A 434 5.50 -3.25 -9.39
C ASN A 434 4.15 -2.79 -9.96
N PHE A 435 4.16 -2.02 -11.05
CA PHE A 435 2.96 -1.67 -11.80
C PHE A 435 2.71 -2.66 -12.93
N MET A 436 3.69 -2.87 -13.80
CA MET A 436 3.47 -3.59 -15.05
C MET A 436 3.45 -5.11 -14.85
N GLY A 437 4.36 -5.65 -14.06
CA GLY A 437 4.40 -7.08 -13.78
C GLY A 437 3.23 -7.55 -12.92
N VAL A 438 3.00 -6.84 -11.81
CA VAL A 438 1.97 -7.19 -10.81
C VAL A 438 0.55 -7.03 -11.32
N LEU A 439 0.30 -6.01 -12.18
CA LEU A 439 -1.05 -5.64 -12.58
C LEU A 439 -1.40 -6.03 -14.01
N LEU A 440 -0.42 -6.39 -14.84
CA LEU A 440 -0.61 -6.62 -16.28
C LEU A 440 0.10 -7.88 -16.78
N GLY A 441 1.00 -8.47 -16.00
CA GLY A 441 1.69 -9.71 -16.37
C GLY A 441 0.74 -10.90 -16.52
N CYS A 442 1.11 -11.88 -17.35
CA CYS A 442 0.33 -13.10 -17.56
C CYS A 442 0.14 -13.90 -16.27
N ALA A 443 1.19 -14.09 -15.48
CA ALA A 443 1.11 -14.76 -14.17
C ALA A 443 0.15 -14.02 -13.20
N ALA A 444 0.14 -12.69 -13.24
CA ALA A 444 -0.78 -11.89 -12.43
C ALA A 444 -2.25 -12.04 -12.86
N ALA A 445 -2.53 -12.41 -14.11
CA ALA A 445 -3.89 -12.73 -14.55
C ALA A 445 -4.41 -14.02 -13.86
N GLU A 446 -3.55 -15.02 -13.69
CA GLU A 446 -3.90 -16.26 -13.01
C GLU A 446 -4.10 -16.06 -11.49
N SER A 447 -3.23 -15.30 -10.85
CA SER A 447 -3.30 -15.01 -9.41
C SER A 447 -4.33 -13.93 -9.03
N GLY A 448 -4.97 -13.27 -9.99
CA GLY A 448 -5.98 -12.24 -9.79
C GLY A 448 -5.44 -10.81 -9.61
N GLY A 449 -4.14 -10.58 -9.56
CA GLY A 449 -3.51 -9.24 -9.52
C GLY A 449 -3.86 -8.40 -10.76
N ASN A 450 -3.84 -9.02 -11.93
CA ASN A 450 -4.24 -8.43 -13.20
C ASN A 450 -5.77 -8.44 -13.37
N ARG A 451 -6.43 -7.37 -12.99
CA ARG A 451 -7.89 -7.22 -13.09
C ARG A 451 -8.42 -7.18 -14.52
N ALA A 452 -7.56 -6.88 -15.50
CA ALA A 452 -7.93 -6.95 -16.91
C ALA A 452 -7.99 -8.39 -17.43
N ARG A 453 -7.44 -9.37 -16.71
CA ARG A 453 -7.29 -10.75 -17.19
C ARG A 453 -6.61 -10.84 -18.56
N TRP A 454 -5.80 -9.84 -18.85
CA TRP A 454 -5.10 -9.68 -20.11
C TRP A 454 -3.75 -10.40 -20.09
N GLY A 455 -3.45 -11.14 -21.14
CA GLY A 455 -2.14 -11.76 -21.36
C GLY A 455 -1.57 -11.36 -22.72
N HIS A 456 -0.27 -11.00 -22.75
CA HIS A 456 0.44 -10.66 -23.97
C HIS A 456 1.90 -11.12 -23.88
N GLU A 457 2.27 -12.12 -24.68
CA GLU A 457 3.57 -12.78 -24.58
C GLU A 457 4.77 -11.84 -24.77
N GLU A 458 4.70 -10.91 -25.74
CA GLU A 458 5.78 -9.94 -25.98
C GLU A 458 5.91 -8.96 -24.80
N PHE A 459 4.80 -8.47 -24.26
CA PHE A 459 4.79 -7.62 -23.06
C PHE A 459 5.48 -8.34 -21.89
N ASP A 460 5.08 -9.56 -21.58
CA ASP A 460 5.70 -10.39 -20.53
C ASP A 460 7.19 -10.65 -20.77
N SER A 461 7.58 -10.91 -22.03
CA SER A 461 8.97 -11.11 -22.40
C SER A 461 9.83 -9.88 -22.11
N LEU A 462 9.35 -8.68 -22.42
CA LEU A 462 10.04 -7.42 -22.12
C LEU A 462 10.22 -7.22 -20.62
N LEU A 463 9.17 -7.48 -19.81
CA LEU A 463 9.26 -7.38 -18.36
C LEU A 463 10.24 -8.39 -17.78
N ASN A 464 10.20 -9.64 -18.23
CA ASN A 464 11.12 -10.68 -17.78
C ASN A 464 12.58 -10.36 -18.13
N GLN A 465 12.85 -9.77 -19.29
CA GLN A 465 14.20 -9.29 -19.65
C GLN A 465 14.62 -8.14 -18.73
N ALA A 466 13.73 -7.15 -18.50
CA ALA A 466 14.03 -6.01 -17.64
C ALA A 466 14.36 -6.42 -16.20
N ARG A 467 13.69 -7.43 -15.64
CA ARG A 467 13.96 -7.97 -14.31
C ARG A 467 15.37 -8.57 -14.17
N GLN A 468 15.92 -9.12 -15.25
CA GLN A 468 17.22 -9.79 -15.24
C GLN A 468 18.41 -8.83 -15.46
N LEU A 469 18.16 -7.58 -15.85
CA LEU A 469 19.17 -6.57 -16.09
C LEU A 469 19.39 -5.72 -14.84
N THR A 470 20.63 -5.28 -14.61
CA THR A 470 21.01 -4.36 -13.55
C THR A 470 21.16 -2.92 -14.04
N ASP A 471 21.43 -2.73 -15.33
CA ASP A 471 21.55 -1.38 -15.94
C ASP A 471 20.18 -0.72 -16.10
N GLN A 472 20.00 0.43 -15.47
CA GLN A 472 18.73 1.15 -15.48
C GLN A 472 18.35 1.68 -16.85
N ALA A 473 19.31 2.05 -17.71
CA ALA A 473 19.02 2.57 -19.04
C ALA A 473 18.52 1.46 -19.97
N GLU A 474 19.11 0.27 -19.90
CA GLU A 474 18.63 -0.90 -20.63
C GLU A 474 17.23 -1.30 -20.16
N ARG A 475 17.00 -1.34 -18.85
CA ARG A 475 15.67 -1.59 -18.26
C ARG A 475 14.64 -0.54 -18.72
N THR A 476 15.03 0.74 -18.75
CA THR A 476 14.16 1.83 -19.22
C THR A 476 13.64 1.56 -20.63
N THR A 477 14.53 1.18 -21.55
CA THR A 477 14.17 0.89 -22.95
C THR A 477 13.11 -0.22 -23.05
N LEU A 478 13.27 -1.29 -22.27
CA LEU A 478 12.32 -2.42 -22.27
C LEU A 478 10.95 -2.01 -21.69
N TYR A 479 10.94 -1.25 -20.59
CA TYR A 479 9.69 -0.77 -20.00
C TYR A 479 8.98 0.28 -20.88
N GLU A 480 9.71 1.10 -21.63
CA GLU A 480 9.11 2.02 -22.59
C GLU A 480 8.42 1.27 -23.74
N GLN A 481 9.04 0.22 -24.28
CA GLN A 481 8.42 -0.66 -25.29
C GLN A 481 7.17 -1.37 -24.72
N ALA A 482 7.22 -1.85 -23.49
CA ALA A 482 6.06 -2.47 -22.85
C ALA A 482 4.88 -1.49 -22.73
N GLN A 483 5.14 -0.20 -22.46
CA GLN A 483 4.09 0.82 -22.40
C GLN A 483 3.45 1.10 -23.78
N GLU A 484 4.19 0.96 -24.87
CA GLU A 484 3.65 1.06 -26.22
C GLU A 484 2.69 -0.09 -26.53
N ILE A 485 3.07 -1.33 -26.18
CA ILE A 485 2.20 -2.51 -26.32
C ILE A 485 0.93 -2.35 -25.47
N PHE A 486 1.08 -1.94 -24.21
CA PHE A 486 -0.05 -1.68 -23.33
C PHE A 486 -1.03 -0.67 -23.94
N LYS A 487 -0.54 0.43 -24.49
CA LYS A 487 -1.37 1.46 -25.11
C LYS A 487 -2.11 0.91 -26.32
N GLU A 488 -1.42 0.19 -27.19
CA GLU A 488 -2.01 -0.41 -28.38
C GLU A 488 -3.10 -1.43 -28.05
N GLU A 489 -2.84 -2.27 -27.02
CA GLU A 489 -3.78 -3.34 -26.61
C GLU A 489 -4.96 -2.85 -25.76
N ALA A 490 -4.81 -1.69 -25.09
CA ALA A 490 -5.84 -1.04 -24.30
C ALA A 490 -6.55 -1.95 -23.27
N PRO A 491 -5.84 -2.73 -22.42
CA PRO A 491 -6.51 -3.52 -21.39
C PRO A 491 -7.18 -2.66 -20.32
N TRP A 492 -6.72 -1.42 -20.17
CA TRP A 492 -7.30 -0.40 -19.29
C TRP A 492 -7.62 0.89 -20.04
N VAL A 493 -8.59 1.62 -19.51
CA VAL A 493 -8.61 3.08 -19.60
C VAL A 493 -7.80 3.62 -18.44
N THR A 494 -6.57 4.09 -18.67
CA THR A 494 -5.84 4.87 -17.65
C THR A 494 -6.54 6.21 -17.48
N ILE A 495 -6.87 6.61 -16.25
CA ILE A 495 -7.71 7.81 -16.02
C ILE A 495 -6.88 8.96 -15.49
N ALA A 496 -6.25 8.79 -14.33
CA ALA A 496 -5.52 9.88 -13.67
C ALA A 496 -4.31 9.39 -12.88
N HIS A 497 -3.34 10.28 -12.74
CA HIS A 497 -2.32 10.28 -11.69
C HIS A 497 -2.66 11.42 -10.73
N SER A 498 -2.82 11.14 -9.46
CA SER A 498 -3.27 12.14 -8.48
C SER A 498 -2.15 12.66 -7.61
N VAL A 499 -2.36 13.85 -7.06
CA VAL A 499 -1.56 14.39 -5.96
C VAL A 499 -2.10 13.80 -4.65
N ALA A 500 -1.21 13.35 -3.79
CA ALA A 500 -1.54 12.88 -2.46
C ALA A 500 -1.49 14.05 -1.46
N PHE A 501 -2.62 14.34 -0.82
CA PHE A 501 -2.71 15.32 0.26
C PHE A 501 -2.78 14.62 1.61
N LYS A 502 -2.04 15.17 2.58
CA LYS A 502 -2.03 14.72 3.98
C LYS A 502 -2.21 15.93 4.90
N PRO A 503 -3.45 16.28 5.26
CA PRO A 503 -3.73 17.30 6.27
C PRO A 503 -3.27 16.84 7.65
N VAL A 504 -2.47 17.69 8.31
CA VAL A 504 -1.81 17.41 9.58
C VAL A 504 -1.96 18.64 10.48
N ARG A 505 -2.28 18.46 11.74
CA ARG A 505 -2.34 19.54 12.73
C ARG A 505 -0.95 20.16 12.94
N VAL A 506 -0.89 21.48 13.18
CA VAL A 506 0.38 22.23 13.34
C VAL A 506 1.20 21.80 14.55
N GLU A 507 0.60 21.18 15.55
CA GLU A 507 1.31 20.58 16.69
C GLU A 507 2.09 19.31 16.34
N VAL A 508 1.78 18.65 15.23
CA VAL A 508 2.56 17.49 14.74
C VAL A 508 3.79 17.99 14.01
N THR A 509 4.94 17.52 14.42
CA THR A 509 6.23 17.84 13.78
C THR A 509 6.89 16.57 13.24
N GLY A 510 7.73 16.71 12.24
CA GLY A 510 8.51 15.60 11.67
C GLY A 510 7.74 14.63 10.79
N PHE A 511 6.39 14.72 10.70
CA PHE A 511 5.61 13.88 9.79
C PHE A 511 5.93 14.20 8.33
N LYS A 512 6.15 13.15 7.53
CA LYS A 512 6.48 13.26 6.10
C LYS A 512 5.46 12.47 5.28
N VAL A 513 5.12 12.97 4.10
CA VAL A 513 4.39 12.18 3.10
C VAL A 513 5.35 11.14 2.52
N HIS A 514 4.89 9.91 2.35
CA HIS A 514 5.66 8.85 1.72
C HIS A 514 5.14 8.61 0.30
N PRO A 515 6.01 8.50 -0.72
CA PRO A 515 5.59 8.31 -2.12
C PRO A 515 4.80 7.02 -2.31
N LEU A 516 5.07 5.99 -1.51
CA LEU A 516 4.35 4.72 -1.51
C LEU A 516 2.99 4.77 -0.77
N GLY A 517 2.55 5.96 -0.32
CA GLY A 517 1.26 6.14 0.36
C GLY A 517 1.24 5.75 1.84
N SER A 518 2.26 5.08 2.36
CA SER A 518 2.35 4.64 3.76
C SER A 518 2.36 5.79 4.76
N HIS A 519 1.84 5.55 5.97
CA HIS A 519 1.87 6.50 7.08
C HIS A 519 2.85 6.04 8.15
N ILE A 520 3.95 6.79 8.31
CA ILE A 520 5.01 6.50 9.29
C ILE A 520 4.88 7.47 10.46
N PHE A 521 4.66 6.94 11.66
CA PHE A 521 4.33 7.71 12.87
C PHE A 521 5.44 7.73 13.92
N TYR A 522 6.65 7.23 13.61
CA TYR A 522 7.73 7.09 14.59
C TYR A 522 9.01 7.83 14.19
N ASP A 523 9.40 7.82 12.92
CA ASP A 523 10.67 8.40 12.44
C ASP A 523 10.65 9.94 12.49
N GLY A 524 11.12 10.49 13.61
CA GLY A 524 11.15 11.92 13.84
C GLY A 524 9.81 12.59 14.14
N VAL A 525 8.70 11.83 14.16
CA VAL A 525 7.36 12.35 14.46
C VAL A 525 7.26 12.71 15.94
N ASP A 526 6.76 13.92 16.24
CA ASP A 526 6.56 14.39 17.61
C ASP A 526 5.32 15.30 17.71
N LEU A 527 4.82 15.49 18.94
CA LEU A 527 3.79 16.46 19.31
C LEU A 527 4.40 17.57 20.17
N LYS A 528 4.12 18.84 19.79
CA LYS A 528 4.52 20.03 20.55
C LYS A 528 3.76 20.15 21.87
#